data_23342836b77c4b4aa87e1ca6cc2796d7
#
_entry.id   23342836b77c4b4aa87e1ca6cc2796d7
#
_cell.length_a   1.000
_cell.length_b   1.000
_cell.length_c   1.000
_cell.angle_alpha   90.00
_cell.angle_beta   90.00
_cell.angle_gamma   90.00
#
_symmetry.space_group_name_H-M   'P 1'
#
loop_
_entity.id
_entity.type
_entity.pdbx_description
1 polymer ?
#
loop_
_entity_poly.entity_id
_entity_poly.type
_entity_poly.pdbx_seq_one_letter_code
_entity_poly.pdbx_strand_id
1 'polypeptide(L)'
;MSHTDDRQGRVPFEYIREKFSKANPEIMAKNTFSKLIDSTIHMNFMGRPYAVEHPSGKIFDENNKEVEFYTVRILFLRFLVNGQGIKPTGKDVTYKDIPGGLVYYPNFSKRTIERLAKSYGNDLEKFESDMDSIGAVKVLQGDKAYKFPFMNETYMTFIIWEKDEEFPPAANILFDQNIQFYFDAEDLAVVPDVAIDIIKNKGIMPDWIGLYKKHNKK
;
A
#
# COMPACT_ATOMS: atom_id res chain seq x y z
N MET A 1 -18.31 -14.75 13.22
CA MET A 1 -17.50 -14.45 12.02
C MET A 1 -18.36 -14.68 10.80
N SER A 2 -18.46 -13.72 9.87
CA SER A 2 -19.23 -13.94 8.64
C SER A 2 -18.40 -14.76 7.65
N HIS A 3 -19.07 -15.55 6.78
CA HIS A 3 -18.42 -16.30 5.70
C HIS A 3 -17.55 -15.42 4.76
N THR A 4 -17.84 -14.11 4.73
CA THR A 4 -17.13 -13.11 3.92
C THR A 4 -15.78 -12.78 4.54
N ASP A 5 -15.67 -12.67 5.87
CA ASP A 5 -14.41 -12.39 6.59
C ASP A 5 -13.41 -13.53 6.42
N ASP A 6 -13.87 -14.77 6.40
CA ASP A 6 -13.01 -15.94 6.18
C ASP A 6 -12.44 -15.98 4.76
N ARG A 7 -13.21 -15.61 3.74
CA ARG A 7 -12.77 -15.68 2.33
C ARG A 7 -11.88 -14.52 1.91
N GLN A 8 -12.11 -13.33 2.45
CA GLN A 8 -11.37 -12.12 2.06
C GLN A 8 -10.24 -11.74 3.02
N GLY A 9 -10.20 -12.34 4.20
CA GLY A 9 -9.21 -12.04 5.23
C GLY A 9 -8.43 -13.26 5.69
N ARG A 10 -9.01 -14.08 6.57
CA ARG A 10 -8.31 -15.18 7.23
C ARG A 10 -7.73 -16.21 6.26
N VAL A 11 -8.50 -16.68 5.30
CA VAL A 11 -8.03 -17.74 4.37
C VAL A 11 -6.88 -17.27 3.48
N PRO A 12 -6.93 -16.10 2.80
CA PRO A 12 -5.79 -15.58 2.07
C PRO A 12 -4.58 -15.29 2.96
N PHE A 13 -4.80 -14.84 4.20
CA PHE A 13 -3.72 -14.60 5.16
C PHE A 13 -3.01 -15.91 5.53
N GLU A 14 -3.74 -16.96 5.92
CA GLU A 14 -3.12 -18.24 6.28
C GLU A 14 -2.34 -18.84 5.11
N TYR A 15 -2.83 -18.71 3.89
CA TYR A 15 -2.14 -19.17 2.70
C TYR A 15 -0.80 -18.46 2.49
N ILE A 16 -0.77 -17.13 2.57
CA ILE A 16 0.50 -16.41 2.40
C ILE A 16 1.42 -16.57 3.60
N ARG A 17 0.87 -16.69 4.81
CA ARG A 17 1.64 -16.95 6.03
C ARG A 17 2.36 -18.30 5.96
N GLU A 18 1.71 -19.35 5.42
CA GLU A 18 2.35 -20.64 5.21
C GLU A 18 3.52 -20.56 4.22
N LYS A 19 3.36 -19.82 3.11
CA LYS A 19 4.46 -19.57 2.17
C LYS A 19 5.61 -18.80 2.83
N PHE A 20 5.29 -17.74 3.57
CA PHE A 20 6.25 -16.93 4.30
C PHE A 20 7.05 -17.77 5.31
N SER A 21 6.38 -18.62 6.08
CA SER A 21 7.05 -19.46 7.10
C SER A 21 8.06 -20.46 6.53
N LYS A 22 7.88 -20.86 5.26
CA LYS A 22 8.76 -21.79 4.54
C LYS A 22 9.84 -21.10 3.72
N ALA A 23 9.70 -19.79 3.47
CA ALA A 23 10.65 -19.02 2.68
C ALA A 23 11.90 -18.67 3.50
N ASN A 24 13.05 -18.54 2.82
CA ASN A 24 14.30 -18.15 3.48
C ASN A 24 14.25 -16.66 3.85
N PRO A 25 14.35 -16.28 5.15
CA PRO A 25 14.25 -14.89 5.59
C PRO A 25 15.39 -14.00 5.10
N GLU A 26 16.60 -14.54 4.87
CA GLU A 26 17.71 -13.76 4.32
C GLU A 26 17.45 -13.36 2.87
N ILE A 27 16.89 -14.29 2.06
CA ILE A 27 16.53 -14.02 0.67
C ILE A 27 15.40 -13.00 0.62
N MET A 28 14.36 -13.16 1.44
CA MET A 28 13.27 -12.20 1.53
C MET A 28 13.77 -10.80 1.90
N ALA A 29 14.56 -10.69 2.94
CA ALA A 29 15.12 -9.40 3.39
C ALA A 29 15.98 -8.75 2.29
N LYS A 30 16.87 -9.52 1.66
CA LYS A 30 17.71 -9.04 0.55
C LYS A 30 16.86 -8.53 -0.62
N ASN A 31 15.89 -9.31 -1.06
CA ASN A 31 15.07 -9.00 -2.23
C ASN A 31 14.07 -7.87 -2.01
N THR A 32 13.81 -7.51 -0.76
CA THR A 32 12.89 -6.41 -0.41
C THR A 32 13.61 -5.19 0.17
N PHE A 33 14.95 -5.17 0.13
CA PHE A 33 15.78 -4.11 0.72
C PHE A 33 15.47 -3.89 2.21
N SER A 34 15.11 -4.97 2.89
CA SER A 34 14.84 -5.03 4.32
C SER A 34 16.06 -5.47 5.08
N LYS A 35 16.05 -5.30 6.40
CA LYS A 35 17.15 -5.76 7.28
C LYS A 35 16.68 -6.92 8.12
N LEU A 36 17.37 -8.05 8.05
CA LEU A 36 17.16 -9.19 8.94
C LEU A 36 18.04 -9.02 10.20
N ILE A 37 17.43 -9.08 11.37
CA ILE A 37 18.09 -9.11 12.66
C ILE A 37 17.51 -10.29 13.41
N ASP A 38 18.34 -11.25 13.77
CA ASP A 38 17.93 -12.53 14.32
C ASP A 38 16.87 -13.22 13.44
N SER A 39 15.65 -13.34 13.90
CA SER A 39 14.54 -13.90 13.11
C SER A 39 13.48 -12.86 12.73
N THR A 40 13.84 -11.57 12.75
CA THR A 40 12.91 -10.46 12.50
C THR A 40 13.34 -9.64 11.30
N ILE A 41 12.44 -9.45 10.34
CA ILE A 41 12.67 -8.63 9.15
C ILE A 41 12.17 -7.22 9.44
N HIS A 42 13.08 -6.26 9.46
CA HIS A 42 12.80 -4.83 9.65
C HIS A 42 12.68 -4.13 8.30
N MET A 43 11.60 -3.40 8.11
CA MET A 43 11.28 -2.69 6.87
C MET A 43 10.51 -1.41 7.14
N ASN A 44 10.42 -0.54 6.14
CA ASN A 44 9.60 0.66 6.20
C ASN A 44 8.27 0.44 5.47
N PHE A 45 7.20 0.96 6.03
CA PHE A 45 5.88 1.03 5.43
C PHE A 45 5.31 2.42 5.61
N MET A 46 4.99 3.11 4.52
CA MET A 46 4.47 4.47 4.52
C MET A 46 5.33 5.44 5.36
N GLY A 47 6.67 5.33 5.24
CA GLY A 47 7.63 6.16 5.94
C GLY A 47 7.92 5.78 7.40
N ARG A 48 7.29 4.74 7.95
CA ARG A 48 7.46 4.28 9.35
C ARG A 48 8.09 2.90 9.43
N PRO A 49 8.90 2.62 10.49
CA PRO A 49 9.50 1.32 10.68
C PRO A 49 8.48 0.29 11.17
N TYR A 50 8.59 -0.91 10.62
CA TYR A 50 7.84 -2.11 11.02
C TYR A 50 8.76 -3.31 11.15
N ALA A 51 8.34 -4.27 11.97
CA ALA A 51 9.05 -5.52 12.20
C ALA A 51 8.15 -6.71 11.89
N VAL A 52 8.66 -7.69 11.12
CA VAL A 52 7.94 -8.91 10.75
C VAL A 52 8.69 -10.11 11.29
N GLU A 53 8.11 -10.82 12.27
CA GLU A 53 8.71 -12.01 12.85
C GLU A 53 8.63 -13.22 11.92
N HIS A 54 9.73 -13.88 11.69
CA HIS A 54 9.78 -15.14 10.99
C HIS A 54 9.98 -16.30 12.00
N PRO A 55 9.28 -17.43 11.88
CA PRO A 55 8.33 -17.79 10.81
C PRO A 55 6.86 -17.45 11.10
N SER A 56 6.55 -16.76 12.19
CA SER A 56 5.17 -16.54 12.67
C SER A 56 4.33 -15.66 11.72
N GLY A 57 4.96 -14.71 11.03
CA GLY A 57 4.29 -13.69 10.21
C GLY A 57 3.54 -12.66 11.04
N LYS A 58 3.87 -12.50 12.34
CA LYS A 58 3.39 -11.39 13.16
C LYS A 58 4.10 -10.11 12.73
N ILE A 59 3.35 -9.02 12.70
CA ILE A 59 3.83 -7.72 12.25
C ILE A 59 3.61 -6.71 13.36
N PHE A 60 4.64 -5.95 13.69
CA PHE A 60 4.63 -4.96 14.74
C PHE A 60 5.00 -3.58 14.19
N ASP A 61 4.34 -2.55 14.68
CA ASP A 61 4.69 -1.16 14.41
C ASP A 61 5.86 -0.67 15.30
N GLU A 62 6.24 0.59 15.13
CA GLU A 62 7.32 1.25 15.89
C GLU A 62 7.10 1.28 17.41
N ASN A 63 5.84 1.14 17.87
CA ASN A 63 5.46 1.09 19.28
C ASN A 63 5.30 -0.34 19.79
N ASN A 64 5.75 -1.33 19.03
CA ASN A 64 5.59 -2.76 19.32
C ASN A 64 4.14 -3.22 19.44
N LYS A 65 3.21 -2.53 18.76
CA LYS A 65 1.80 -2.92 18.66
C LYS A 65 1.61 -3.84 17.46
N GLU A 66 0.97 -4.99 17.66
CA GLU A 66 0.70 -5.95 16.58
C GLU A 66 -0.33 -5.37 15.59
N VAL A 67 -0.05 -5.49 14.29
CA VAL A 67 -0.96 -5.14 13.21
C VAL A 67 -1.99 -6.25 13.06
N GLU A 68 -3.27 -5.93 13.30
CA GLU A 68 -4.36 -6.92 13.30
C GLU A 68 -5.12 -7.02 11.97
N PHE A 69 -4.98 -6.03 11.07
CA PHE A 69 -5.73 -5.99 9.80
C PHE A 69 -5.21 -7.01 8.80
N TYR A 70 -6.02 -7.99 8.44
CA TYR A 70 -5.67 -9.01 7.47
C TYR A 70 -5.19 -8.42 6.13
N THR A 71 -5.86 -7.39 5.62
CA THR A 71 -5.47 -6.72 4.37
C THR A 71 -4.02 -6.25 4.41
N VAL A 72 -3.62 -5.55 5.47
CA VAL A 72 -2.26 -5.05 5.64
C VAL A 72 -1.28 -6.18 5.84
N ARG A 73 -1.62 -7.16 6.69
CA ARG A 73 -0.77 -8.33 6.95
C ARG A 73 -0.50 -9.14 5.68
N ILE A 74 -1.52 -9.33 4.84
CA ILE A 74 -1.38 -9.99 3.54
C ILE A 74 -0.40 -9.22 2.65
N LEU A 75 -0.54 -7.91 2.54
CA LEU A 75 0.36 -7.08 1.73
C LEU A 75 1.82 -7.16 2.21
N PHE A 76 2.06 -7.11 3.53
CA PHE A 76 3.40 -7.28 4.08
C PHE A 76 4.01 -8.62 3.71
N LEU A 77 3.27 -9.72 3.92
CA LEU A 77 3.79 -11.06 3.65
C LEU A 77 3.97 -11.32 2.14
N ARG A 78 3.06 -10.81 1.29
CA ARG A 78 3.21 -10.89 -0.17
C ARG A 78 4.42 -10.09 -0.66
N PHE A 79 4.61 -8.87 -0.17
CA PHE A 79 5.80 -8.07 -0.47
C PHE A 79 7.10 -8.82 -0.17
N LEU A 80 7.19 -9.45 1.00
CA LEU A 80 8.37 -10.20 1.42
C LEU A 80 8.57 -11.48 0.59
N VAL A 81 7.51 -12.25 0.38
CA VAL A 81 7.57 -13.54 -0.33
C VAL A 81 7.80 -13.37 -1.83
N ASN A 82 7.19 -12.36 -2.45
CA ASN A 82 7.21 -12.16 -3.89
C ASN A 82 8.35 -11.25 -4.36
N GLY A 83 9.01 -10.52 -3.45
CA GLY A 83 10.03 -9.54 -3.78
C GLY A 83 11.19 -10.13 -4.60
N GLN A 84 11.55 -9.47 -5.72
CA GLN A 84 12.55 -9.92 -6.68
C GLN A 84 13.84 -9.09 -6.66
N GLY A 85 13.99 -8.14 -5.74
CA GLY A 85 15.20 -7.33 -5.61
C GLY A 85 15.38 -6.27 -6.71
N ILE A 86 14.31 -5.88 -7.39
CA ILE A 86 14.34 -4.86 -8.45
C ILE A 86 14.29 -3.47 -7.83
N LYS A 87 15.34 -2.68 -8.03
CA LYS A 87 15.40 -1.28 -7.57
C LYS A 87 14.40 -0.40 -8.30
N PRO A 88 14.04 0.76 -7.72
CA PRO A 88 13.24 1.77 -8.42
C PRO A 88 13.84 2.11 -9.77
N THR A 89 13.00 2.15 -10.79
CA THR A 89 13.40 2.45 -12.16
C THR A 89 13.35 3.94 -12.47
N GLY A 90 12.62 4.71 -11.68
CA GLY A 90 12.30 6.10 -11.96
C GLY A 90 11.27 6.28 -13.08
N LYS A 91 10.77 5.19 -13.67
CA LYS A 91 9.74 5.22 -14.69
C LYS A 91 8.37 5.01 -14.07
N ASP A 92 7.54 6.02 -14.15
CA ASP A 92 6.16 5.95 -13.68
C ASP A 92 5.28 5.22 -14.71
N VAL A 93 4.42 4.33 -14.23
CA VAL A 93 3.42 3.57 -14.99
C VAL A 93 2.05 3.71 -14.36
N THR A 94 0.99 3.60 -15.18
CA THR A 94 -0.39 3.53 -14.68
C THR A 94 -0.76 2.10 -14.28
N TYR A 95 -1.84 1.94 -13.53
CA TYR A 95 -2.35 0.60 -13.20
C TYR A 95 -2.67 -0.24 -14.44
N LYS A 96 -3.06 0.41 -15.56
CA LYS A 96 -3.36 -0.30 -16.82
C LYS A 96 -2.13 -0.90 -17.48
N ASP A 97 -0.94 -0.36 -17.20
CA ASP A 97 0.33 -0.84 -17.73
C ASP A 97 0.88 -2.05 -16.95
N ILE A 98 0.31 -2.33 -15.77
CA ILE A 98 0.65 -3.50 -14.96
C ILE A 98 0.07 -4.77 -15.61
N PRO A 99 0.82 -5.89 -15.68
CA PRO A 99 0.28 -7.16 -16.17
C PRO A 99 -1.00 -7.56 -15.43
N GLY A 100 -2.10 -7.74 -16.16
CA GLY A 100 -3.43 -8.03 -15.60
C GLY A 100 -4.23 -6.78 -15.13
N GLY A 101 -3.63 -5.59 -15.11
CA GLY A 101 -4.26 -4.37 -14.60
C GLY A 101 -5.52 -3.97 -15.35
N LEU A 102 -5.58 -4.17 -16.67
CA LEU A 102 -6.78 -3.84 -17.47
C LEU A 102 -8.04 -4.57 -16.99
N VAL A 103 -7.91 -5.82 -16.54
CA VAL A 103 -9.04 -6.64 -16.06
C VAL A 103 -9.64 -6.07 -14.79
N TYR A 104 -8.80 -5.60 -13.86
CA TYR A 104 -9.22 -5.08 -12.56
C TYR A 104 -9.44 -3.56 -12.54
N TYR A 105 -9.13 -2.87 -13.66
CA TYR A 105 -9.15 -1.41 -13.71
C TYR A 105 -10.46 -0.75 -13.25
N PRO A 106 -11.66 -1.23 -13.60
CA PRO A 106 -12.90 -0.62 -13.12
C PRO A 106 -13.03 -0.63 -11.59
N ASN A 107 -12.63 -1.73 -10.95
CA ASN A 107 -12.62 -1.84 -9.49
C ASN A 107 -11.53 -0.98 -8.86
N PHE A 108 -10.34 -0.98 -9.45
CA PHE A 108 -9.23 -0.13 -9.05
C PHE A 108 -9.63 1.35 -9.09
N SER A 109 -10.13 1.84 -10.25
CA SER A 109 -10.53 3.24 -10.41
C SER A 109 -11.51 3.69 -9.34
N LYS A 110 -12.57 2.91 -9.13
CA LYS A 110 -13.62 3.24 -8.14
C LYS A 110 -13.09 3.26 -6.70
N ARG A 111 -12.25 2.30 -6.35
CA ARG A 111 -11.74 2.15 -4.97
C ARG A 111 -10.61 3.11 -4.63
N THR A 112 -9.87 3.57 -5.63
CA THR A 112 -8.63 4.32 -5.42
C THR A 112 -8.68 5.70 -6.08
N ILE A 113 -8.72 5.81 -7.40
CA ILE A 113 -8.68 7.09 -8.13
C ILE A 113 -9.87 7.98 -7.75
N GLU A 114 -11.10 7.46 -7.87
CA GLU A 114 -12.30 8.22 -7.53
C GLU A 114 -12.35 8.58 -6.03
N ARG A 115 -11.88 7.66 -5.18
CA ARG A 115 -11.79 7.89 -3.74
C ARG A 115 -10.78 8.98 -3.41
N LEU A 116 -9.62 8.99 -4.06
CA LEU A 116 -8.58 10.00 -3.92
C LEU A 116 -9.11 11.38 -4.34
N ALA A 117 -9.74 11.47 -5.52
CA ALA A 117 -10.36 12.71 -6.01
C ALA A 117 -11.42 13.24 -5.03
N LYS A 118 -12.33 12.38 -4.55
CA LYS A 118 -13.36 12.75 -3.56
C LYS A 118 -12.77 13.17 -2.21
N SER A 119 -11.61 12.62 -1.82
CA SER A 119 -11.00 12.93 -0.53
C SER A 119 -10.29 14.28 -0.50
N TYR A 120 -9.73 14.72 -1.63
CA TYR A 120 -8.81 15.83 -1.66
C TYR A 120 -9.05 16.86 -2.78
N GLY A 121 -9.83 16.53 -3.79
CA GLY A 121 -10.02 17.40 -4.95
C GLY A 121 -10.85 18.67 -4.69
N ASN A 122 -11.33 18.89 -3.46
CA ASN A 122 -11.94 20.14 -3.01
C ASN A 122 -11.11 20.83 -1.91
N ASP A 123 -9.94 20.27 -1.56
CA ASP A 123 -9.11 20.77 -0.46
C ASP A 123 -7.66 20.33 -0.67
N LEU A 124 -6.97 21.05 -1.55
CA LEU A 124 -5.57 20.79 -1.88
C LEU A 124 -4.61 21.13 -0.71
N GLU A 125 -5.01 22.00 0.21
CA GLU A 125 -4.20 22.32 1.40
C GLU A 125 -4.18 21.12 2.35
N LYS A 126 -5.36 20.50 2.53
CA LYS A 126 -5.45 19.26 3.29
C LYS A 126 -4.63 18.14 2.65
N PHE A 127 -4.67 17.98 1.32
CA PHE A 127 -3.84 17.01 0.62
C PHE A 127 -2.35 17.24 0.91
N GLU A 128 -1.87 18.45 0.75
CA GLU A 128 -0.48 18.83 1.05
C GLU A 128 -0.11 18.50 2.50
N SER A 129 -0.91 18.96 3.47
CA SER A 129 -0.67 18.67 4.90
C SER A 129 -0.64 17.19 5.23
N ASP A 130 -1.52 16.38 4.60
CA ASP A 130 -1.58 14.93 4.83
C ASP A 130 -0.37 14.23 4.19
N MET A 131 0.06 14.65 2.99
CA MET A 131 1.25 14.12 2.30
C MET A 131 2.55 14.49 3.02
N ASP A 132 2.68 15.73 3.51
CA ASP A 132 3.83 16.16 4.30
C ASP A 132 3.98 15.34 5.59
N SER A 133 2.86 14.92 6.20
CA SER A 133 2.87 14.11 7.43
C SER A 133 3.51 12.73 7.28
N ILE A 134 3.59 12.22 6.05
CA ILE A 134 4.26 10.95 5.72
C ILE A 134 5.63 11.15 5.06
N GLY A 135 6.11 12.40 4.99
CA GLY A 135 7.38 12.73 4.35
C GLY A 135 7.38 12.54 2.83
N ALA A 136 6.23 12.69 2.17
CA ALA A 136 6.12 12.57 0.73
C ALA A 136 6.83 13.73 0.02
N VAL A 137 7.37 13.47 -1.16
CA VAL A 137 8.10 14.46 -1.97
C VAL A 137 7.19 15.04 -3.03
N LYS A 138 7.06 16.38 -3.06
CA LYS A 138 6.29 17.08 -4.07
C LYS A 138 6.90 16.91 -5.45
N VAL A 139 6.05 16.64 -6.46
CA VAL A 139 6.44 16.52 -7.87
C VAL A 139 5.58 17.43 -8.74
N LEU A 140 6.08 17.79 -9.93
CA LEU A 140 5.41 18.75 -10.82
C LEU A 140 4.46 18.03 -11.78
N GLN A 141 3.28 17.66 -11.30
CA GLN A 141 2.21 17.04 -12.08
C GLN A 141 0.85 17.48 -11.51
N GLY A 142 -0.18 17.61 -12.37
CA GLY A 142 -1.50 18.07 -11.96
C GLY A 142 -1.46 19.43 -11.27
N ASP A 143 -2.44 19.73 -10.46
CA ASP A 143 -2.45 20.93 -9.60
C ASP A 143 -1.61 20.68 -8.33
N LYS A 144 -1.68 19.47 -7.77
CA LYS A 144 -0.76 18.97 -6.75
C LYS A 144 -0.46 17.48 -6.93
N ALA A 145 0.81 17.11 -6.77
CA ALA A 145 1.23 15.72 -6.80
C ALA A 145 2.38 15.44 -5.84
N TYR A 146 2.37 14.23 -5.27
CA TYR A 146 3.37 13.78 -4.31
C TYR A 146 3.78 12.34 -4.57
N LYS A 147 5.10 12.09 -4.54
CA LYS A 147 5.71 10.76 -4.61
C LYS A 147 6.15 10.31 -3.22
N PHE A 148 5.84 9.07 -2.88
CA PHE A 148 6.15 8.50 -1.56
C PHE A 148 6.40 6.99 -1.66
N PRO A 149 7.20 6.42 -0.72
CA PRO A 149 7.37 4.97 -0.65
C PRO A 149 6.14 4.32 -0.01
N PHE A 150 5.67 3.22 -0.60
CA PHE A 150 4.65 2.38 0.03
C PHE A 150 5.30 1.37 0.99
N MET A 151 6.19 0.52 0.46
CA MET A 151 7.04 -0.38 1.25
C MET A 151 8.47 -0.29 0.73
N ASN A 152 9.44 0.06 1.60
CA ASN A 152 10.85 0.22 1.24
C ASN A 152 11.03 0.96 -0.12
N GLU A 153 11.62 0.30 -1.11
CA GLU A 153 11.96 0.84 -2.43
C GLU A 153 10.81 0.74 -3.47
N THR A 154 9.56 0.60 -3.05
CA THR A 154 8.39 0.67 -3.94
C THR A 154 7.67 2.00 -3.79
N TYR A 155 7.49 2.74 -4.90
CA TYR A 155 6.99 4.11 -4.87
C TYR A 155 5.66 4.26 -5.60
N MET A 156 4.82 5.16 -5.07
CA MET A 156 3.60 5.64 -5.71
C MET A 156 3.64 7.15 -5.84
N THR A 157 2.93 7.66 -6.86
CA THR A 157 2.67 9.10 -7.03
C THR A 157 1.16 9.32 -7.05
N PHE A 158 0.67 10.15 -6.14
CA PHE A 158 -0.71 10.62 -6.14
C PHE A 158 -0.78 12.00 -6.79
N ILE A 159 -1.68 12.16 -7.77
CA ILE A 159 -1.88 13.38 -8.54
C ILE A 159 -3.32 13.81 -8.37
N ILE A 160 -3.54 15.09 -8.06
CA ILE A 160 -4.86 15.70 -7.90
C ILE A 160 -4.99 16.86 -8.87
N TRP A 161 -6.17 16.96 -9.49
CA TRP A 161 -6.68 18.15 -10.16
C TRP A 161 -7.87 18.65 -9.35
N GLU A 162 -7.81 19.92 -8.96
CA GLU A 162 -8.88 20.57 -8.21
C GLU A 162 -10.12 20.74 -9.12
N LYS A 163 -11.29 20.77 -8.50
CA LYS A 163 -12.51 21.13 -9.25
C LYS A 163 -12.42 22.58 -9.74
N ASP A 164 -12.94 22.84 -10.92
CA ASP A 164 -13.17 24.19 -11.43
C ASP A 164 -14.67 24.37 -11.80
N GLU A 165 -15.00 25.44 -12.52
CA GLU A 165 -16.37 25.75 -12.91
C GLU A 165 -16.93 24.77 -13.95
N GLU A 166 -16.07 24.12 -14.75
CA GLU A 166 -16.44 23.23 -15.84
C GLU A 166 -16.28 21.74 -15.49
N PHE A 167 -15.30 21.40 -14.62
CA PHE A 167 -14.93 20.02 -14.35
C PHE A 167 -14.97 19.66 -12.87
N PRO A 168 -15.47 18.45 -12.53
CA PRO A 168 -15.36 17.92 -11.19
C PRO A 168 -13.91 17.61 -10.85
N PRO A 169 -13.55 17.45 -9.55
CA PRO A 169 -12.20 17.09 -9.15
C PRO A 169 -11.80 15.74 -9.73
N ALA A 170 -10.56 15.63 -10.15
CA ALA A 170 -9.98 14.42 -10.71
C ALA A 170 -8.70 14.00 -9.98
N ALA A 171 -8.34 12.74 -10.11
CA ALA A 171 -7.09 12.22 -9.58
C ALA A 171 -6.48 11.17 -10.52
N ASN A 172 -5.20 10.92 -10.33
CA ASN A 172 -4.53 9.76 -10.91
C ASN A 172 -3.54 9.17 -9.92
N ILE A 173 -3.19 7.91 -10.13
CA ILE A 173 -2.22 7.17 -9.32
C ILE A 173 -1.22 6.52 -10.26
N LEU A 174 0.05 6.84 -10.06
CA LEU A 174 1.15 6.23 -10.78
C LEU A 174 1.97 5.37 -9.81
N PHE A 175 2.65 4.40 -10.37
CA PHE A 175 3.57 3.52 -9.68
C PHE A 175 4.94 3.59 -10.33
N ASP A 176 6.03 3.50 -9.56
CA ASP A 176 7.30 3.14 -10.16
C ASP A 176 7.18 1.75 -10.78
N GLN A 177 7.69 1.58 -11.99
CA GLN A 177 7.57 0.33 -12.76
C GLN A 177 8.06 -0.91 -12.00
N ASN A 178 8.95 -0.73 -11.01
CA ASN A 178 9.45 -1.86 -10.21
C ASN A 178 8.38 -2.53 -9.35
N ILE A 179 7.27 -1.86 -9.04
CA ILE A 179 6.25 -2.35 -8.09
C ILE A 179 5.64 -3.70 -8.51
N GLN A 180 5.56 -3.97 -9.83
CA GLN A 180 5.05 -5.22 -10.38
C GLN A 180 5.91 -6.46 -10.05
N PHE A 181 7.14 -6.24 -9.56
CA PHE A 181 8.05 -7.31 -9.10
C PHE A 181 7.90 -7.62 -7.61
N TYR A 182 6.95 -6.99 -6.95
CA TYR A 182 6.61 -7.17 -5.54
C TYR A 182 5.15 -7.51 -5.33
N PHE A 183 4.26 -6.96 -6.18
CA PHE A 183 2.81 -7.09 -6.11
C PHE A 183 2.23 -7.42 -7.47
N ASP A 184 1.23 -8.30 -7.50
CA ASP A 184 0.43 -8.52 -8.70
C ASP A 184 -0.68 -7.46 -8.85
N ALA A 185 -1.46 -7.52 -9.95
CA ALA A 185 -2.52 -6.56 -10.21
C ALA A 185 -3.65 -6.61 -9.15
N GLU A 186 -3.92 -7.78 -8.57
CA GLU A 186 -4.93 -7.91 -7.52
C GLU A 186 -4.49 -7.20 -6.24
N ASP A 187 -3.24 -7.36 -5.84
CA ASP A 187 -2.64 -6.64 -4.71
C ASP A 187 -2.64 -5.13 -4.95
N LEU A 188 -2.21 -4.71 -6.14
CA LEU A 188 -2.12 -3.29 -6.52
C LEU A 188 -3.51 -2.62 -6.64
N ALA A 189 -4.58 -3.39 -6.78
CA ALA A 189 -5.94 -2.84 -6.64
C ALA A 189 -6.29 -2.45 -5.20
N VAL A 190 -5.52 -2.92 -4.22
CA VAL A 190 -5.73 -2.68 -2.78
C VAL A 190 -4.69 -1.72 -2.21
N VAL A 191 -3.47 -1.75 -2.71
CA VAL A 191 -2.34 -0.95 -2.21
C VAL A 191 -2.66 0.54 -2.06
N PRO A 192 -3.18 1.27 -3.08
CA PRO A 192 -3.50 2.67 -2.91
C PRO A 192 -4.71 2.93 -1.99
N ASP A 193 -5.65 1.98 -1.89
CA ASP A 193 -6.79 2.09 -0.98
C ASP A 193 -6.32 2.11 0.48
N VAL A 194 -5.37 1.23 0.82
CA VAL A 194 -4.69 1.22 2.13
C VAL A 194 -3.88 2.50 2.34
N ALA A 195 -3.12 2.93 1.33
CA ALA A 195 -2.33 4.15 1.43
C ALA A 195 -3.20 5.39 1.71
N ILE A 196 -4.34 5.55 1.05
CA ILE A 196 -5.28 6.66 1.29
C ILE A 196 -5.73 6.69 2.76
N ASP A 197 -6.05 5.55 3.36
CA ASP A 197 -6.48 5.50 4.77
C ASP A 197 -5.37 5.91 5.73
N ILE A 198 -4.14 5.45 5.48
CA ILE A 198 -2.98 5.80 6.31
C ILE A 198 -2.63 7.29 6.15
N ILE A 199 -2.63 7.82 4.92
CA ILE A 199 -2.37 9.25 4.66
C ILE A 199 -3.41 10.12 5.39
N LYS A 200 -4.70 9.80 5.28
CA LYS A 200 -5.79 10.50 5.99
C LYS A 200 -5.66 10.45 7.50
N ASN A 201 -4.94 9.46 8.04
CA ASN A 201 -4.62 9.32 9.46
C ASN A 201 -3.19 9.76 9.79
N LYS A 202 -2.61 10.66 8.99
CA LYS A 202 -1.28 11.27 9.22
C LYS A 202 -0.15 10.24 9.34
N GLY A 203 -0.18 9.20 8.53
CA GLY A 203 0.83 8.14 8.51
C GLY A 203 0.72 7.12 9.64
N ILE A 204 -0.25 7.25 10.53
CA ILE A 204 -0.49 6.29 11.63
C ILE A 204 -1.49 5.24 11.15
N MET A 205 -1.27 3.97 11.53
CA MET A 205 -2.23 2.90 11.25
C MET A 205 -3.59 3.26 11.87
N PRO A 206 -4.65 3.42 11.07
CA PRO A 206 -5.97 3.76 11.61
C PRO A 206 -6.60 2.55 12.31
N ASP A 207 -7.68 2.78 13.09
CA ASP A 207 -8.42 1.70 13.73
C ASP A 207 -9.19 0.78 12.76
N TRP A 208 -9.21 1.12 11.47
CA TRP A 208 -9.82 0.35 10.40
C TRP A 208 -9.23 0.75 9.04
N ILE A 209 -9.17 -0.17 8.08
CA ILE A 209 -8.62 0.02 6.74
C ILE A 209 -9.60 -0.49 5.68
N GLY A 210 -9.70 0.25 4.57
CA GLY A 210 -10.47 -0.09 3.38
C GLY A 210 -11.92 0.38 3.41
N LEU A 211 -12.61 0.21 2.26
CA LEU A 211 -13.99 0.65 2.06
C LEU A 211 -15.01 -0.10 2.91
N TYR A 212 -14.71 -1.32 3.33
CA TYR A 212 -15.63 -2.21 4.04
C TYR A 212 -15.47 -2.14 5.55
N LYS A 213 -15.76 -0.97 6.13
CA LYS A 213 -15.63 -0.65 7.56
C LYS A 213 -16.28 -1.64 8.53
N LYS A 214 -17.33 -2.38 8.09
CA LYS A 214 -18.13 -3.24 8.97
C LYS A 214 -17.55 -4.63 9.19
N HIS A 215 -16.56 -5.06 8.40
CA HIS A 215 -16.09 -6.44 8.41
C HIS A 215 -14.71 -6.65 9.05
N ASN A 216 -14.02 -5.57 9.46
CA ASN A 216 -12.68 -5.63 10.06
C ASN A 216 -12.64 -5.38 11.58
N LYS A 217 -13.78 -5.27 12.24
CA LYS A 217 -13.83 -5.35 13.71
C LYS A 217 -14.29 -6.73 14.13
N LYS A 218 -13.51 -7.34 15.06
CA LYS A 218 -14.00 -8.45 15.87
C LYS A 218 -15.36 -8.11 16.46
#